data_879ceadd1a8a92094d8a9b7addc32866
#
_entry.id   879ceadd1a8a92094d8a9b7addc32866
#
_cell.length_a   1.000
_cell.length_b   1.000
_cell.length_c   1.000
_cell.angle_alpha   90.00
_cell.angle_beta   90.00
_cell.angle_gamma   90.00
#
_symmetry.space_group_name_H-M   'P 1'
#
loop_
_entity.id
_entity.type
_entity.pdbx_description
1 polymer ?
#
loop_
_entity_poly.entity_id
_entity_poly.type
_entity_poly.pdbx_seq_one_letter_code
_entity_poly.pdbx_strand_id
1 'polypeptide(L)'
;MKKPIAILLDTKGPEIRTGVLKDSKKVHLKEGETFTLTTTECVGDETKTYITYEGLVNDVQIGSTILIDDGLIELKVKDKGNDEIVCKVINGGELGEKKGVNVPGVAIRLPAITEKDKEDIRFGVEQDIDFIAASFVRNAECILEIKAWLKECGAPYIPVIAKIENVEGVDNIDEIIRCADGIMVARGDLGVEIPAEEVPYLQKQIIQKCNDNYKPVIIATQMLDSMIRNPRPTRAEVTD
;
A
#
# COMPACT_ATOMS: atom_id res chain seq x y z
N MET A 1 -6.27 22.07 -31.04
CA MET A 1 -6.86 20.70 -30.91
C MET A 1 -6.95 20.38 -29.43
N LYS A 2 -8.13 20.07 -28.90
CA LYS A 2 -8.27 19.52 -27.55
C LYS A 2 -7.71 18.09 -27.59
N LYS A 3 -6.65 17.82 -26.83
CA LYS A 3 -6.16 16.45 -26.67
C LYS A 3 -7.11 15.72 -25.73
N PRO A 4 -7.51 14.46 -26.03
CA PRO A 4 -8.26 13.66 -25.08
C PRO A 4 -7.32 13.34 -23.89
N ILE A 5 -7.79 13.61 -22.68
CA ILE A 5 -7.08 13.31 -21.44
C ILE A 5 -8.06 12.51 -20.59
N ALA A 6 -7.66 11.32 -20.16
CA ALA A 6 -8.43 10.47 -19.26
C ALA A 6 -8.18 10.85 -17.80
N ILE A 7 -9.21 10.70 -16.98
CA ILE A 7 -9.15 10.88 -15.53
C ILE A 7 -9.14 9.53 -14.86
N LEU A 8 -8.10 9.28 -14.07
CA LEU A 8 -7.94 8.07 -13.28
C LEU A 8 -8.10 8.42 -11.80
N LEU A 9 -9.08 7.79 -11.14
CA LEU A 9 -9.27 7.88 -9.70
C LEU A 9 -8.37 6.86 -9.02
N ASP A 10 -7.42 7.33 -8.22
CA ASP A 10 -6.58 6.50 -7.36
C ASP A 10 -7.28 6.36 -5.99
N THR A 11 -7.69 5.14 -5.62
CA THR A 11 -8.34 4.91 -4.33
C THR A 11 -7.32 4.98 -3.20
N LYS A 12 -7.77 5.39 -2.01
CA LYS A 12 -6.92 5.35 -0.83
C LYS A 12 -6.57 3.91 -0.44
N GLY A 13 -7.56 3.02 -0.53
CA GLY A 13 -7.45 1.64 -0.13
C GLY A 13 -7.38 1.42 1.40
N PRO A 14 -7.36 0.16 1.82
CA PRO A 14 -7.31 -0.21 3.23
C PRO A 14 -5.89 -0.10 3.78
N GLU A 15 -5.57 1.05 4.37
CA GLU A 15 -4.29 1.31 5.00
C GLU A 15 -4.33 1.12 6.51
N ILE A 16 -3.22 0.66 7.07
CA ILE A 16 -2.95 0.72 8.50
C ILE A 16 -2.12 1.96 8.78
N ARG A 17 -2.53 2.78 9.74
CA ARG A 17 -1.80 3.99 10.11
C ARG A 17 -1.61 4.12 11.62
N THR A 18 -0.54 4.81 12.02
CA THR A 18 -0.36 5.24 13.41
C THR A 18 -1.35 6.36 13.75
N GLY A 19 -1.58 6.59 15.05
CA GLY A 19 -2.44 7.64 15.56
C GLY A 19 -1.78 9.02 15.61
N VAL A 20 -2.37 9.90 16.44
CA VAL A 20 -1.84 11.21 16.75
C VAL A 20 -0.83 11.13 17.90
N LEU A 21 0.06 12.11 17.99
CA LEU A 21 1.09 12.20 19.01
C LEU A 21 0.86 13.39 19.94
N LYS A 22 1.43 13.31 21.12
CA LYS A 22 1.34 14.38 22.11
C LYS A 22 1.90 15.70 21.55
N ASP A 23 1.11 16.77 21.67
CA ASP A 23 1.42 18.11 21.19
C ASP A 23 1.71 18.18 19.67
N SER A 24 1.29 17.18 18.88
CA SER A 24 1.62 16.98 17.45
C SER A 24 3.13 17.03 17.18
N LYS A 25 3.95 16.65 18.15
CA LYS A 25 5.41 16.61 18.01
C LYS A 25 5.86 15.22 17.60
N LYS A 26 6.86 15.18 16.73
CA LYS A 26 7.55 13.92 16.42
C LYS A 26 8.25 13.38 17.67
N VAL A 27 8.24 12.07 17.83
CA VAL A 27 8.96 11.37 18.90
C VAL A 27 10.11 10.58 18.31
N HIS A 28 11.23 10.51 19.03
CA HIS A 28 12.41 9.79 18.57
C HIS A 28 12.46 8.40 19.20
N LEU A 29 12.31 7.37 18.35
CA LEU A 29 12.44 5.98 18.77
C LEU A 29 13.91 5.56 18.66
N LYS A 30 14.48 5.00 19.73
CA LYS A 30 15.87 4.57 19.74
C LYS A 30 15.97 3.06 19.54
N GLU A 31 16.98 2.66 18.77
CA GLU A 31 17.31 1.26 18.56
C GLU A 31 17.48 0.52 19.89
N GLY A 32 16.90 -0.68 19.98
CA GLY A 32 16.98 -1.54 21.16
C GLY A 32 15.92 -1.28 22.22
N GLU A 33 15.24 -0.14 22.21
CA GLU A 33 14.16 0.20 23.14
C GLU A 33 12.88 -0.59 22.83
N THR A 34 11.96 -0.58 23.78
CA THR A 34 10.63 -1.18 23.63
C THR A 34 9.64 -0.10 23.19
N PHE A 35 8.84 -0.41 22.17
CA PHE A 35 7.75 0.43 21.70
C PHE A 35 6.48 -0.39 21.54
N THR A 36 5.34 0.14 21.99
CA THR A 36 4.07 -0.57 21.96
C THR A 36 3.12 0.03 20.93
N LEU A 37 2.54 -0.83 20.09
CA LEU A 37 1.42 -0.48 19.22
C LEU A 37 0.14 -0.94 19.90
N THR A 38 -0.86 -0.07 20.00
CA THR A 38 -2.15 -0.40 20.63
C THR A 38 -3.31 -0.16 19.67
N THR A 39 -4.32 -1.02 19.73
CA THR A 39 -5.58 -0.87 19.00
C THR A 39 -6.60 -0.04 19.77
N THR A 40 -6.34 0.27 21.04
CA THR A 40 -7.12 1.22 21.84
C THR A 40 -6.68 2.64 21.50
N GLU A 41 -7.62 3.48 21.06
CA GLU A 41 -7.32 4.86 20.66
C GLU A 41 -6.70 5.65 21.83
N CYS A 42 -5.54 6.22 21.56
CA CYS A 42 -4.80 7.04 22.52
C CYS A 42 -3.97 8.10 21.81
N VAL A 43 -3.56 9.11 22.56
CA VAL A 43 -2.51 10.04 22.14
C VAL A 43 -1.17 9.36 22.41
N GLY A 44 -0.39 9.14 21.35
CA GLY A 44 0.90 8.43 21.45
C GLY A 44 2.03 9.31 21.98
N ASP A 45 3.11 8.65 22.38
CA ASP A 45 4.35 9.24 22.89
C ASP A 45 5.57 8.38 22.47
N GLU A 46 6.71 8.54 23.12
CA GLU A 46 7.92 7.78 22.89
C GLU A 46 7.83 6.30 23.30
N THR A 47 6.78 5.88 23.99
CA THR A 47 6.61 4.51 24.49
C THR A 47 5.54 3.73 23.76
N LYS A 48 4.49 4.42 23.23
CA LYS A 48 3.40 3.77 22.52
C LYS A 48 2.67 4.69 21.55
N THR A 49 1.98 4.08 20.58
CA THR A 49 1.06 4.76 19.67
C THR A 49 -0.13 3.89 19.31
N TYR A 50 -1.27 4.53 19.02
CA TYR A 50 -2.44 3.89 18.46
C TYR A 50 -2.18 3.44 17.01
N ILE A 51 -2.84 2.37 16.56
CA ILE A 51 -2.92 1.91 15.16
C ILE A 51 -4.36 1.72 14.74
N THR A 52 -4.69 2.09 13.50
CA THR A 52 -6.07 2.13 12.98
C THR A 52 -6.69 0.77 12.71
N TYR A 53 -5.93 -0.33 12.72
CA TYR A 53 -6.42 -1.66 12.42
C TYR A 53 -6.41 -2.55 13.67
N GLU A 54 -7.58 -2.78 14.24
CA GLU A 54 -7.77 -3.59 15.46
C GLU A 54 -7.35 -5.06 15.27
N GLY A 55 -7.54 -5.62 14.07
CA GLY A 55 -7.20 -7.00 13.74
C GLY A 55 -5.71 -7.31 13.77
N LEU A 56 -4.84 -6.28 13.73
CA LEU A 56 -3.40 -6.48 13.64
C LEU A 56 -2.83 -7.35 14.77
N VAL A 57 -3.35 -7.21 15.99
CA VAL A 57 -2.93 -8.02 17.15
C VAL A 57 -3.13 -9.52 16.88
N ASN A 58 -4.19 -9.88 16.14
CA ASN A 58 -4.48 -11.28 15.81
C ASN A 58 -3.66 -11.77 14.61
N ASP A 59 -3.37 -10.90 13.65
CA ASP A 59 -2.70 -11.26 12.41
C ASP A 59 -1.18 -11.42 12.61
N VAL A 60 -0.54 -10.58 13.44
CA VAL A 60 0.90 -10.69 13.72
C VAL A 60 1.24 -11.83 14.66
N GLN A 61 2.47 -12.32 14.57
CA GLN A 61 3.05 -13.31 15.46
C GLN A 61 4.32 -12.76 16.14
N ILE A 62 4.74 -13.38 17.23
CA ILE A 62 6.04 -13.09 17.86
C ILE A 62 7.12 -13.33 16.80
N GLY A 63 7.97 -12.33 16.58
CA GLY A 63 8.98 -12.35 15.53
C GLY A 63 8.54 -11.74 14.21
N SER A 64 7.28 -11.32 14.02
CA SER A 64 6.87 -10.53 12.85
C SER A 64 7.62 -9.21 12.81
N THR A 65 7.91 -8.73 11.60
CA THR A 65 8.44 -7.38 11.36
C THR A 65 7.29 -6.42 11.11
N ILE A 66 7.33 -5.24 11.71
CA ILE A 66 6.41 -4.14 11.45
C ILE A 66 7.25 -2.95 11.00
N LEU A 67 6.90 -2.38 9.86
CA LEU A 67 7.56 -1.22 9.27
C LEU A 67 6.66 -0.01 9.41
N ILE A 68 7.22 1.15 9.76
CA ILE A 68 6.48 2.40 9.89
C ILE A 68 7.18 3.49 9.07
N ASP A 69 6.38 4.40 8.47
CA ASP A 69 6.85 5.52 7.66
C ASP A 69 7.73 5.05 6.48
N ASP A 70 7.13 4.24 5.60
CA ASP A 70 7.78 3.68 4.40
C ASP A 70 9.08 2.89 4.72
N GLY A 71 9.08 2.20 5.86
CA GLY A 71 10.22 1.38 6.29
C GLY A 71 11.35 2.14 6.98
N LEU A 72 11.20 3.45 7.24
CA LEU A 72 12.20 4.23 7.97
C LEU A 72 12.37 3.77 9.41
N ILE A 73 11.31 3.23 10.01
CA ILE A 73 11.33 2.65 11.35
C ILE A 73 10.97 1.17 11.24
N GLU A 74 11.82 0.32 11.82
CA GLU A 74 11.59 -1.13 11.87
C GLU A 74 11.41 -1.60 13.31
N LEU A 75 10.30 -2.31 13.52
CA LEU A 75 9.94 -2.91 14.80
C LEU A 75 9.88 -4.44 14.66
N LYS A 76 10.24 -5.15 15.72
CA LYS A 76 10.13 -6.61 15.82
C LYS A 76 9.20 -6.97 16.96
N VAL A 77 8.13 -7.72 16.67
CA VAL A 77 7.17 -8.17 17.67
C VAL A 77 7.84 -9.07 18.69
N LYS A 78 7.75 -8.72 19.99
CA LYS A 78 8.29 -9.46 21.12
C LYS A 78 7.21 -10.17 21.91
N ASP A 79 6.08 -9.52 22.07
CA ASP A 79 4.94 -10.02 22.82
C ASP A 79 3.66 -9.36 22.31
N LYS A 80 2.51 -9.95 22.61
CA LYS A 80 1.21 -9.40 22.25
C LYS A 80 0.15 -9.77 23.30
N GLY A 81 -0.69 -8.76 23.60
CA GLY A 81 -1.85 -8.90 24.47
C GLY A 81 -3.15 -8.98 23.69
N ASN A 82 -4.23 -8.53 24.28
CA ASN A 82 -5.55 -8.48 23.63
C ASN A 82 -5.67 -7.29 22.66
N ASP A 83 -5.05 -6.17 22.99
CA ASP A 83 -5.14 -4.88 22.29
C ASP A 83 -3.77 -4.18 22.14
N GLU A 84 -2.69 -4.84 22.51
CA GLU A 84 -1.33 -4.33 22.44
C GLU A 84 -0.36 -5.29 21.76
N ILE A 85 0.56 -4.72 21.00
CA ILE A 85 1.67 -5.42 20.35
C ILE A 85 2.95 -4.79 20.89
N VAL A 86 3.68 -5.53 21.71
CA VAL A 86 4.95 -5.08 22.30
C VAL A 86 6.08 -5.39 21.34
N CYS A 87 6.78 -4.37 20.89
CA CYS A 87 7.84 -4.48 19.90
C CYS A 87 9.19 -4.05 20.47
N LYS A 88 10.25 -4.60 19.88
CA LYS A 88 11.61 -4.05 19.99
C LYS A 88 11.88 -3.17 18.77
N VAL A 89 12.41 -1.98 18.97
CA VAL A 89 12.89 -1.10 17.90
C VAL A 89 14.18 -1.74 17.32
N ILE A 90 14.16 -2.10 16.06
CA ILE A 90 15.31 -2.64 15.32
C ILE A 90 16.03 -1.53 14.60
N ASN A 91 15.30 -0.70 13.85
CA ASN A 91 15.79 0.53 13.28
C ASN A 91 14.96 1.69 13.84
N GLY A 92 15.61 2.62 14.51
CA GLY A 92 14.97 3.77 15.14
C GLY A 92 14.87 4.97 14.20
N GLY A 93 14.18 6.02 14.65
CA GLY A 93 14.02 7.24 13.88
C GLY A 93 12.98 8.18 14.48
N GLU A 94 12.67 9.25 13.75
CA GLU A 94 11.62 10.20 14.12
C GLU A 94 10.25 9.73 13.66
N LEU A 95 9.40 9.31 14.57
CA LEU A 95 8.01 8.96 14.30
C LEU A 95 7.12 10.22 14.31
N GLY A 96 6.46 10.46 13.16
CA GLY A 96 5.40 11.47 13.02
C GLY A 96 4.00 10.89 13.20
N GLU A 97 2.98 11.76 13.15
CA GLU A 97 1.58 11.36 13.23
C GLU A 97 1.10 10.68 11.94
N LYS A 98 0.13 9.77 12.08
CA LYS A 98 -0.63 9.15 10.96
C LYS A 98 0.24 8.50 9.88
N LYS A 99 1.36 7.90 10.31
CA LYS A 99 2.30 7.23 9.43
C LYS A 99 1.80 5.85 9.01
N GLY A 100 2.07 5.47 7.76
CA GLY A 100 1.75 4.15 7.23
C GLY A 100 2.43 3.04 8.03
N VAL A 101 1.75 1.92 8.18
CA VAL A 101 2.24 0.72 8.87
C VAL A 101 2.14 -0.45 7.91
N ASN A 102 3.26 -1.07 7.58
CA ASN A 102 3.38 -2.26 6.76
C ASN A 102 3.80 -3.46 7.61
N VAL A 103 3.33 -4.64 7.24
CA VAL A 103 3.66 -5.88 7.97
C VAL A 103 4.04 -6.95 6.94
N PRO A 104 5.27 -6.90 6.40
CA PRO A 104 5.71 -7.80 5.36
C PRO A 104 5.55 -9.28 5.71
N GLY A 105 5.00 -10.06 4.79
CA GLY A 105 4.81 -11.51 4.96
C GLY A 105 3.71 -11.91 5.94
N VAL A 106 2.85 -10.99 6.37
CA VAL A 106 1.68 -11.27 7.20
C VAL A 106 0.41 -11.01 6.40
N ALA A 107 -0.45 -12.01 6.28
CA ALA A 107 -1.76 -11.85 5.64
C ALA A 107 -2.67 -10.97 6.50
N ILE A 108 -2.98 -9.78 6.01
CA ILE A 108 -3.81 -8.79 6.69
C ILE A 108 -5.27 -8.94 6.24
N ARG A 109 -6.19 -9.06 7.21
CA ARG A 109 -7.62 -9.27 6.96
C ARG A 109 -8.41 -7.96 6.84
N LEU A 110 -7.86 -7.00 6.14
CA LEU A 110 -8.58 -5.77 5.82
C LEU A 110 -9.60 -6.00 4.70
N PRO A 111 -10.72 -5.24 4.64
CA PRO A 111 -11.63 -5.29 3.50
C PRO A 111 -10.90 -4.93 2.20
N ALA A 112 -11.41 -5.36 1.07
CA ALA A 112 -10.83 -4.99 -0.23
C ALA A 112 -11.07 -3.51 -0.55
N ILE A 113 -12.17 -2.95 -0.07
CA ILE A 113 -12.62 -1.59 -0.29
C ILE A 113 -13.19 -1.03 1.00
N THR A 114 -12.77 0.15 1.40
CA THR A 114 -13.29 0.83 2.59
C THR A 114 -14.59 1.57 2.28
N GLU A 115 -15.36 1.95 3.30
CA GLU A 115 -16.56 2.80 3.09
C GLU A 115 -16.17 4.15 2.46
N LYS A 116 -15.01 4.69 2.84
CA LYS A 116 -14.49 5.91 2.22
C LYS A 116 -14.18 5.72 0.73
N ASP A 117 -13.57 4.61 0.35
CA ASP A 117 -13.33 4.30 -1.07
C ASP A 117 -14.63 4.17 -1.84
N LYS A 118 -15.67 3.57 -1.24
CA LYS A 118 -17.01 3.49 -1.85
C LYS A 118 -17.61 4.85 -2.12
N GLU A 119 -17.48 5.79 -1.16
CA GLU A 119 -17.92 7.17 -1.33
C GLU A 119 -17.13 7.87 -2.44
N ASP A 120 -15.81 7.74 -2.45
CA ASP A 120 -14.92 8.37 -3.42
C ASP A 120 -15.14 7.81 -4.83
N ILE A 121 -15.36 6.50 -4.97
CA ILE A 121 -15.72 5.88 -6.25
C ILE A 121 -17.07 6.39 -6.75
N ARG A 122 -18.07 6.48 -5.88
CA ARG A 122 -19.39 7.04 -6.25
C ARG A 122 -19.26 8.47 -6.75
N PHE A 123 -18.53 9.31 -6.01
CA PHE A 123 -18.22 10.67 -6.43
C PHE A 123 -17.49 10.70 -7.77
N GLY A 124 -16.49 9.84 -7.97
CA GLY A 124 -15.76 9.72 -9.23
C GLY A 124 -16.68 9.37 -10.40
N VAL A 125 -17.59 8.42 -10.23
CA VAL A 125 -18.60 8.06 -11.24
C VAL A 125 -19.47 9.27 -11.60
N GLU A 126 -19.92 10.05 -10.61
CA GLU A 126 -20.68 11.28 -10.83
C GLU A 126 -19.88 12.37 -11.57
N GLN A 127 -18.56 12.33 -11.54
CA GLN A 127 -17.65 13.23 -12.22
C GLN A 127 -17.12 12.67 -13.55
N ASP A 128 -17.70 11.60 -14.09
CA ASP A 128 -17.34 10.97 -15.36
C ASP A 128 -15.86 10.56 -15.44
N ILE A 129 -15.33 9.88 -14.41
CA ILE A 129 -13.98 9.31 -14.44
C ILE A 129 -13.87 8.21 -15.50
N ASP A 130 -12.66 8.03 -16.05
CA ASP A 130 -12.37 7.05 -17.09
C ASP A 130 -11.82 5.73 -16.53
N PHE A 131 -11.09 5.78 -15.41
CA PHE A 131 -10.41 4.62 -14.81
C PHE A 131 -10.43 4.68 -13.28
N ILE A 132 -10.31 3.51 -12.65
CA ILE A 132 -9.98 3.39 -11.22
C ILE A 132 -8.65 2.67 -11.09
N ALA A 133 -7.73 3.21 -10.30
CA ALA A 133 -6.57 2.51 -9.78
C ALA A 133 -6.88 2.05 -8.35
N ALA A 134 -6.98 0.73 -8.17
CA ALA A 134 -7.32 0.12 -6.89
C ALA A 134 -6.05 -0.12 -6.06
N SER A 135 -5.93 0.56 -4.93
CA SER A 135 -4.77 0.44 -4.03
C SER A 135 -4.84 -0.82 -3.16
N PHE A 136 -3.68 -1.35 -2.82
CA PHE A 136 -3.48 -2.50 -1.94
C PHE A 136 -4.24 -3.77 -2.35
N VAL A 137 -4.30 -4.05 -3.66
CA VAL A 137 -4.90 -5.29 -4.17
C VAL A 137 -4.06 -6.48 -3.74
N ARG A 138 -4.70 -7.47 -3.10
CA ARG A 138 -4.07 -8.67 -2.57
C ARG A 138 -4.40 -9.92 -3.38
N ASN A 139 -5.61 -9.98 -3.96
CA ASN A 139 -6.13 -11.15 -4.68
C ASN A 139 -7.23 -10.73 -5.66
N ALA A 140 -7.75 -11.69 -6.43
CA ALA A 140 -8.83 -11.45 -7.39
C ALA A 140 -10.12 -10.93 -6.75
N GLU A 141 -10.44 -11.35 -5.52
CA GLU A 141 -11.66 -10.95 -4.83
C GLU A 141 -11.71 -9.45 -4.61
N CYS A 142 -10.56 -8.80 -4.31
CA CYS A 142 -10.47 -7.34 -4.21
C CYS A 142 -10.99 -6.63 -5.48
N ILE A 143 -10.60 -7.12 -6.65
CA ILE A 143 -11.06 -6.55 -7.93
C ILE A 143 -12.53 -6.80 -8.18
N LEU A 144 -13.00 -8.01 -7.88
CA LEU A 144 -14.40 -8.38 -8.07
C LEU A 144 -15.34 -7.57 -7.16
N GLU A 145 -14.94 -7.27 -5.93
CA GLU A 145 -15.70 -6.43 -5.00
C GLU A 145 -15.81 -4.98 -5.54
N ILE A 146 -14.72 -4.40 -6.04
CA ILE A 146 -14.74 -3.06 -6.65
C ILE A 146 -15.65 -3.04 -7.89
N LYS A 147 -15.54 -4.06 -8.76
CA LYS A 147 -16.42 -4.17 -9.95
C LYS A 147 -17.88 -4.36 -9.58
N ALA A 148 -18.18 -5.09 -8.50
CA ALA A 148 -19.54 -5.20 -7.99
C ALA A 148 -20.07 -3.85 -7.51
N TRP A 149 -19.27 -3.07 -6.76
CA TRP A 149 -19.61 -1.73 -6.34
C TRP A 149 -19.85 -0.77 -7.52
N LEU A 150 -19.00 -0.80 -8.54
CA LEU A 150 -19.19 -0.02 -9.77
C LEU A 150 -20.52 -0.36 -10.46
N LYS A 151 -20.91 -1.63 -10.47
CA LYS A 151 -22.21 -2.05 -11.01
C LYS A 151 -23.37 -1.46 -10.20
N GLU A 152 -23.26 -1.40 -8.87
CA GLU A 152 -24.25 -0.76 -8.01
C GLU A 152 -24.33 0.75 -8.25
N CYS A 153 -23.20 1.39 -8.57
CA CYS A 153 -23.15 2.81 -8.97
C CYS A 153 -23.64 3.07 -10.40
N GLY A 154 -24.05 2.03 -11.16
CA GLY A 154 -24.50 2.16 -12.54
C GLY A 154 -23.38 2.34 -13.58
N ALA A 155 -22.13 2.10 -13.21
CA ALA A 155 -20.94 2.32 -14.03
C ALA A 155 -20.07 1.05 -14.21
N PRO A 156 -20.65 -0.10 -14.61
CA PRO A 156 -19.91 -1.37 -14.72
C PRO A 156 -18.86 -1.37 -15.86
N TYR A 157 -18.84 -0.32 -16.66
CA TYR A 157 -17.94 -0.15 -17.82
C TYR A 157 -16.63 0.53 -17.47
N ILE A 158 -16.47 1.10 -16.26
CA ILE A 158 -15.22 1.76 -15.83
C ILE A 158 -14.17 0.68 -15.57
N PRO A 159 -13.02 0.71 -16.29
CA PRO A 159 -11.95 -0.24 -16.08
C PRO A 159 -11.27 -0.07 -14.73
N VAL A 160 -10.87 -1.20 -14.12
CA VAL A 160 -10.17 -1.25 -12.85
C VAL A 160 -8.72 -1.71 -13.07
N ILE A 161 -7.78 -0.85 -12.71
CA ILE A 161 -6.34 -1.12 -12.72
C ILE A 161 -5.94 -1.56 -11.31
N ALA A 162 -5.42 -2.77 -11.16
CA ALA A 162 -4.95 -3.29 -9.89
C ALA A 162 -3.54 -2.77 -9.57
N LYS A 163 -3.36 -2.12 -8.43
CA LYS A 163 -2.05 -1.71 -7.92
C LYS A 163 -1.43 -2.86 -7.12
N ILE A 164 -0.24 -3.28 -7.55
CA ILE A 164 0.54 -4.33 -6.87
C ILE A 164 1.54 -3.64 -5.96
N GLU A 165 1.28 -3.70 -4.66
CA GLU A 165 1.92 -2.92 -3.61
C GLU A 165 2.41 -3.78 -2.43
N ASN A 166 2.12 -5.09 -2.44
CA ASN A 166 2.39 -6.00 -1.33
C ASN A 166 2.76 -7.41 -1.80
N VAL A 167 3.32 -8.21 -0.90
CA VAL A 167 3.75 -9.58 -1.18
C VAL A 167 2.57 -10.46 -1.63
N GLU A 168 1.41 -10.37 -0.95
CA GLU A 168 0.22 -11.19 -1.28
C GLU A 168 -0.27 -10.91 -2.71
N GLY A 169 -0.23 -9.65 -3.16
CA GLY A 169 -0.57 -9.26 -4.53
C GLY A 169 0.41 -9.82 -5.57
N VAL A 170 1.70 -9.93 -5.22
CA VAL A 170 2.71 -10.57 -6.08
C VAL A 170 2.45 -12.08 -6.19
N ASP A 171 2.18 -12.74 -5.07
CA ASP A 171 1.90 -14.19 -5.02
C ASP A 171 0.64 -14.55 -5.82
N ASN A 172 -0.38 -13.69 -5.78
CA ASN A 172 -1.66 -13.88 -6.45
C ASN A 172 -1.76 -13.18 -7.83
N ILE A 173 -0.63 -12.74 -8.39
CA ILE A 173 -0.60 -11.90 -9.61
C ILE A 173 -1.36 -12.52 -10.80
N ASP A 174 -1.31 -13.83 -10.97
CA ASP A 174 -1.94 -14.49 -12.11
C ASP A 174 -3.47 -14.44 -12.06
N GLU A 175 -4.06 -14.55 -10.89
CA GLU A 175 -5.51 -14.40 -10.72
C GLU A 175 -5.95 -12.94 -10.79
N ILE A 176 -5.13 -12.01 -10.27
CA ILE A 176 -5.39 -10.58 -10.36
C ILE A 176 -5.40 -10.12 -11.82
N ILE A 177 -4.40 -10.53 -12.63
CA ILE A 177 -4.33 -10.20 -14.07
C ILE A 177 -5.58 -10.69 -14.81
N ARG A 178 -6.12 -11.87 -14.47
CA ARG A 178 -7.35 -12.38 -15.10
C ARG A 178 -8.57 -11.51 -14.83
N CYS A 179 -8.68 -10.96 -13.61
CA CYS A 179 -9.85 -10.21 -13.16
C CYS A 179 -9.75 -8.70 -13.39
N ALA A 180 -8.55 -8.12 -13.35
CA ALA A 180 -8.31 -6.71 -13.57
C ALA A 180 -8.32 -6.33 -15.05
N ASP A 181 -8.57 -5.06 -15.34
CA ASP A 181 -8.51 -4.53 -16.71
C ASP A 181 -7.11 -4.01 -17.07
N GLY A 182 -6.26 -3.78 -16.07
CA GLY A 182 -4.84 -3.45 -16.17
C GLY A 182 -4.15 -3.63 -14.82
N ILE A 183 -2.83 -3.53 -14.83
CA ILE A 183 -1.98 -3.65 -13.63
C ILE A 183 -1.15 -2.39 -13.49
N MET A 184 -0.92 -1.96 -12.24
CA MET A 184 0.08 -0.95 -11.91
C MET A 184 1.08 -1.56 -10.92
N VAL A 185 2.34 -1.59 -11.31
CA VAL A 185 3.44 -1.94 -10.39
C VAL A 185 3.81 -0.67 -9.63
N ALA A 186 3.33 -0.55 -8.40
CA ALA A 186 3.55 0.61 -7.53
C ALA A 186 4.83 0.38 -6.71
N ARG A 187 5.99 0.68 -7.32
CA ARG A 187 7.31 0.31 -6.81
C ARG A 187 7.67 0.93 -5.46
N GLY A 188 7.06 2.09 -5.13
CA GLY A 188 7.26 2.75 -3.84
C GLY A 188 6.82 1.86 -2.68
N ASP A 189 5.54 1.53 -2.64
CA ASP A 189 4.95 0.69 -1.59
C ASP A 189 5.45 -0.75 -1.66
N LEU A 190 5.57 -1.30 -2.88
CA LEU A 190 6.09 -2.66 -3.08
C LEU A 190 7.52 -2.80 -2.53
N GLY A 191 8.38 -1.80 -2.71
CA GLY A 191 9.76 -1.80 -2.20
C GLY A 191 9.88 -1.64 -0.68
N VAL A 192 8.78 -1.34 0.02
CA VAL A 192 8.71 -1.43 1.48
C VAL A 192 8.42 -2.87 1.94
N GLU A 193 7.63 -3.60 1.17
CA GLU A 193 7.17 -4.96 1.48
C GLU A 193 8.17 -6.06 1.08
N ILE A 194 8.97 -5.82 0.03
CA ILE A 194 9.95 -6.77 -0.51
C ILE A 194 11.34 -6.13 -0.57
N PRO A 195 12.42 -6.94 -0.60
CA PRO A 195 13.77 -6.40 -0.79
C PRO A 195 13.88 -5.55 -2.06
N ALA A 196 14.45 -4.35 -1.93
CA ALA A 196 14.51 -3.38 -3.02
C ALA A 196 15.18 -3.92 -4.29
N GLU A 197 16.17 -4.81 -4.12
CA GLU A 197 16.88 -5.49 -5.22
C GLU A 197 16.00 -6.50 -5.99
N GLU A 198 14.89 -6.96 -5.42
CA GLU A 198 13.95 -7.87 -6.07
C GLU A 198 12.90 -7.12 -6.90
N VAL A 199 12.63 -5.84 -6.60
CA VAL A 199 11.62 -5.04 -7.29
C VAL A 199 11.82 -5.01 -8.81
N PRO A 200 13.02 -4.75 -9.37
CA PRO A 200 13.21 -4.74 -10.81
C PRO A 200 12.95 -6.10 -11.47
N TYR A 201 13.27 -7.19 -10.78
CA TYR A 201 13.01 -8.54 -11.27
C TYR A 201 11.52 -8.84 -11.32
N LEU A 202 10.81 -8.59 -10.23
CA LEU A 202 9.35 -8.78 -10.15
C LEU A 202 8.60 -7.89 -11.14
N GLN A 203 9.03 -6.63 -11.29
CA GLN A 203 8.50 -5.72 -12.30
C GLN A 203 8.54 -6.36 -13.70
N LYS A 204 9.69 -6.90 -14.11
CA LYS A 204 9.85 -7.54 -15.43
C LYS A 204 8.98 -8.78 -15.59
N GLN A 205 8.85 -9.59 -14.54
CA GLN A 205 7.94 -10.74 -14.55
C GLN A 205 6.47 -10.31 -14.70
N ILE A 206 6.04 -9.30 -13.95
CA ILE A 206 4.67 -8.79 -14.03
C ILE A 206 4.39 -8.21 -15.41
N ILE A 207 5.32 -7.43 -15.99
CA ILE A 207 5.22 -6.91 -17.35
C ILE A 207 5.03 -8.05 -18.36
N GLN A 208 5.86 -9.10 -18.27
CA GLN A 208 5.75 -10.25 -19.18
C GLN A 208 4.38 -10.93 -19.05
N LYS A 209 3.93 -11.20 -17.83
CA LYS A 209 2.62 -11.81 -17.58
C LYS A 209 1.47 -10.94 -18.10
N CYS A 210 1.54 -9.62 -17.94
CA CYS A 210 0.55 -8.70 -18.49
C CYS A 210 0.52 -8.75 -20.01
N ASN A 211 1.69 -8.71 -20.66
CA ASN A 211 1.81 -8.80 -22.13
C ASN A 211 1.22 -10.12 -22.66
N ASP A 212 1.52 -11.24 -22.01
CA ASP A 212 1.00 -12.57 -22.40
C ASP A 212 -0.52 -12.66 -22.24
N ASN A 213 -1.11 -11.83 -21.38
CA ASN A 213 -2.57 -11.76 -21.17
C ASN A 213 -3.23 -10.54 -21.84
N TYR A 214 -2.50 -9.79 -22.67
CA TYR A 214 -2.99 -8.60 -23.37
C TYR A 214 -3.56 -7.53 -22.43
N LYS A 215 -2.96 -7.39 -21.23
CA LYS A 215 -3.35 -6.39 -20.23
C LYS A 215 -2.38 -5.22 -20.24
N PRO A 216 -2.87 -3.98 -20.21
CA PRO A 216 -2.00 -2.82 -20.02
C PRO A 216 -1.32 -2.88 -18.65
N VAL A 217 -0.05 -2.43 -18.61
CA VAL A 217 0.73 -2.33 -17.38
C VAL A 217 1.32 -0.95 -17.23
N ILE A 218 1.18 -0.37 -16.04
CA ILE A 218 1.75 0.92 -15.65
C ILE A 218 2.87 0.66 -14.66
N ILE A 219 4.02 1.28 -14.88
CA ILE A 219 5.13 1.27 -13.92
C ILE A 219 5.14 2.62 -13.23
N ALA A 220 4.98 2.62 -11.91
CA ALA A 220 4.84 3.82 -11.12
C ALA A 220 5.96 3.97 -10.09
N THR A 221 6.16 5.21 -9.68
CA THR A 221 7.11 5.68 -8.67
C THR A 221 8.56 5.65 -9.11
N GLN A 222 9.23 6.81 -9.00
CA GLN A 222 10.67 7.02 -9.24
C GLN A 222 11.17 6.60 -10.63
N MET A 223 10.30 6.61 -11.63
CA MET A 223 10.70 6.42 -13.01
C MET A 223 11.38 7.70 -13.52
N LEU A 224 12.66 7.57 -13.98
CA LEU A 224 13.43 8.66 -14.57
C LEU A 224 13.54 9.90 -13.65
N ASP A 225 13.65 9.71 -12.34
CA ASP A 225 13.62 10.77 -11.32
C ASP A 225 14.67 11.86 -11.58
N SER A 226 15.86 11.50 -12.06
CA SER A 226 16.92 12.47 -12.40
C SER A 226 16.48 13.47 -13.47
N MET A 227 15.51 13.10 -14.33
CA MET A 227 15.00 13.95 -15.40
C MET A 227 14.11 15.11 -14.90
N ILE A 228 13.78 15.16 -13.63
CA ILE A 228 13.22 16.37 -13.01
C ILE A 228 14.20 17.54 -13.12
N ARG A 229 15.50 17.27 -13.10
CA ARG A 229 16.58 18.26 -13.11
C ARG A 229 17.48 18.20 -14.34
N ASN A 230 17.61 17.04 -14.98
CA ASN A 230 18.52 16.77 -16.08
C ASN A 230 17.75 16.40 -17.35
N PRO A 231 18.26 16.77 -18.55
CA PRO A 231 17.59 16.42 -19.81
C PRO A 231 17.75 14.95 -20.21
N ARG A 232 18.54 14.17 -19.48
CA ARG A 232 18.80 12.75 -19.74
C ARG A 232 18.80 11.97 -18.42
N PRO A 233 18.25 10.74 -18.42
CA PRO A 233 18.25 9.88 -17.27
C PRO A 233 19.66 9.29 -17.02
N THR A 234 19.84 8.73 -15.83
CA THR A 234 21.02 7.90 -15.52
C THR A 234 20.92 6.55 -16.23
N ARG A 235 22.05 5.82 -16.29
CA ARG A 235 22.06 4.46 -16.88
C ARG A 235 21.18 3.47 -16.07
N ALA A 236 21.18 3.61 -14.75
CA ALA A 236 20.36 2.77 -13.88
C ALA A 236 18.87 2.98 -14.15
N GLU A 237 18.42 4.23 -14.24
CA GLU A 237 17.03 4.56 -14.55
C GLU A 237 16.56 4.08 -15.93
N VAL A 238 17.47 3.97 -16.91
CA VAL A 238 17.14 3.45 -18.25
C VAL A 238 16.95 1.94 -18.24
N THR A 239 17.62 1.23 -17.31
CA THR A 239 17.55 -0.23 -17.19
C THR A 239 16.32 -0.70 -16.40
N ASP A 240 15.78 0.14 -15.56
CA ASP A 240 14.52 -0.08 -14.84
C ASP A 240 13.33 0.00 -15.81
#